data_1214ecd823824f4a7d5c701a2ae15888
#
_entry.id   1214ecd823824f4a7d5c701a2ae15888
#
_cell.length_a   1.000
_cell.length_b   1.000
_cell.length_c   1.000
_cell.angle_alpha   90.00
_cell.angle_beta   90.00
_cell.angle_gamma   90.00
#
_symmetry.space_group_name_H-M   'P 1'
#
loop_
_entity.id
_entity.type
_entity.pdbx_description
1 polymer ?
#
loop_
_entity_poly.entity_id
_entity_poly.type
_entity_poly.pdbx_seq_one_letter_code
_entity_poly.pdbx_strand_id
1 'polypeptide(L)'
;TYGKYMTLGEYKGLEVSKIKTEITDDDIEQEISYTLDDSTEYNEVDRAAEDGDMVNITYSSTMDGEDFDGGSGEDVDIQLGAGYLEGDILQDAESQIIGMKAGDTKEMDLTIPEDYYFDDTLAGQSIQVTLTVNTVSEVNRPELTDEFVASISDFDTVDAYKEDLKKTLEASAEENNEYMAGSDALTQVVENSTFKGYPDNLYNECKDLYDQTNQAYAEMLGLDVSDFEGTDEEIKAAVESMVYEDMVVTSIAEKEKITVSDDEYTQYVENNLDTYGMSSVEEFESTYSKESVMDELLREKVQ
;
A
#
# COMPACT_ATOMS: atom_id res chain seq x y z
N THR A 1 31.21 -8.52 -16.35
CA THR A 1 31.68 -7.16 -16.78
C THR A 1 30.96 -6.72 -18.04
N TYR A 2 30.33 -5.58 -17.99
CA TYR A 2 29.51 -5.05 -19.11
C TYR A 2 30.27 -4.10 -20.06
N GLY A 3 31.59 -4.00 -19.96
CA GLY A 3 32.42 -3.04 -20.75
C GLY A 3 32.27 -3.11 -22.27
N LYS A 4 31.78 -4.21 -22.85
CA LYS A 4 31.48 -4.28 -24.29
C LYS A 4 30.09 -3.69 -24.65
N TYR A 5 29.17 -3.59 -23.69
CA TYR A 5 27.83 -3.11 -23.88
C TYR A 5 27.63 -1.66 -23.42
N MET A 6 28.45 -1.18 -22.48
CA MET A 6 28.31 0.15 -21.94
C MET A 6 29.64 0.83 -21.64
N THR A 7 29.62 2.15 -21.54
CA THR A 7 30.66 2.98 -20.95
C THR A 7 30.04 3.68 -19.75
N LEU A 8 30.54 3.35 -18.53
CA LEU A 8 30.08 3.95 -17.30
C LEU A 8 30.39 5.46 -17.28
N GLY A 9 29.33 6.24 -16.98
CA GLY A 9 29.43 7.68 -16.83
C GLY A 9 30.08 8.13 -15.53
N GLU A 10 29.96 9.42 -15.23
CA GLU A 10 30.42 9.99 -13.96
C GLU A 10 29.43 9.53 -12.87
N TYR A 11 29.93 8.91 -11.79
CA TYR A 11 29.14 8.34 -10.69
C TYR A 11 29.60 8.81 -9.31
N LYS A 12 30.55 9.76 -9.25
CA LYS A 12 31.03 10.37 -8.00
C LYS A 12 30.83 11.87 -8.03
N GLY A 13 30.52 12.46 -6.89
CA GLY A 13 30.33 13.89 -6.76
C GLY A 13 29.04 14.40 -7.42
N LEU A 14 28.05 13.54 -7.55
CA LEU A 14 26.72 13.90 -8.05
C LEU A 14 26.02 14.81 -7.03
N GLU A 15 25.24 15.76 -7.54
CA GLU A 15 24.37 16.58 -6.70
C GLU A 15 22.98 15.95 -6.68
N VAL A 16 22.51 15.56 -5.49
CA VAL A 16 21.17 15.03 -5.27
C VAL A 16 20.40 15.95 -4.33
N SER A 17 19.11 16.06 -4.59
CA SER A 17 18.22 16.84 -3.72
C SER A 17 17.79 15.98 -2.52
N LYS A 18 18.30 16.30 -1.33
CA LYS A 18 17.73 15.76 -0.09
C LYS A 18 16.50 16.56 0.30
N ILE A 19 15.33 15.91 0.31
CA ILE A 19 14.11 16.48 0.85
C ILE A 19 14.18 16.34 2.37
N LYS A 20 14.10 17.45 3.11
CA LYS A 20 13.95 17.38 4.57
C LYS A 20 12.48 17.24 4.88
N THR A 21 12.04 16.04 5.22
CA THR A 21 10.70 15.79 5.74
C THR A 21 10.66 16.22 7.20
N GLU A 22 9.80 17.16 7.55
CA GLU A 22 9.56 17.58 8.93
C GLU A 22 8.32 16.84 9.43
N ILE A 23 8.48 16.06 10.49
CA ILE A 23 7.38 15.35 11.14
C ILE A 23 6.59 16.35 12.00
N THR A 24 5.32 16.49 11.68
CA THR A 24 4.40 17.40 12.35
C THR A 24 3.62 16.71 13.47
N ASP A 25 2.95 17.49 14.30
CA ASP A 25 2.04 16.92 15.31
C ASP A 25 0.85 16.19 14.64
N ASP A 26 0.42 16.64 13.47
CA ASP A 26 -0.66 15.99 12.71
C ASP A 26 -0.24 14.59 12.21
N ASP A 27 1.02 14.41 11.80
CA ASP A 27 1.55 13.08 11.41
C ASP A 27 1.52 12.11 12.60
N ILE A 28 1.90 12.61 13.79
CA ILE A 28 1.88 11.81 15.02
C ILE A 28 0.43 11.45 15.39
N GLU A 29 -0.50 12.39 15.29
CA GLU A 29 -1.92 12.16 15.59
C GLU A 29 -2.55 11.16 14.60
N GLN A 30 -2.13 11.18 13.35
CA GLN A 30 -2.57 10.22 12.35
C GLN A 30 -2.12 8.79 12.68
N GLU A 31 -0.86 8.59 13.04
CA GLU A 31 -0.36 7.27 13.47
C GLU A 31 -1.05 6.76 14.75
N ILE A 32 -1.31 7.67 15.69
CA ILE A 32 -2.09 7.35 16.89
C ILE A 32 -3.51 6.94 16.50
N SER A 33 -4.14 7.64 15.55
CA SER A 33 -5.46 7.27 15.08
C SER A 33 -5.50 5.86 14.50
N TYR A 34 -4.52 5.49 13.67
CA TYR A 34 -4.40 4.12 13.16
C TYR A 34 -4.26 3.10 14.30
N THR A 35 -3.44 3.39 15.30
CA THR A 35 -3.27 2.50 16.46
C THR A 35 -4.58 2.32 17.25
N LEU A 36 -5.37 3.39 17.42
CA LEU A 36 -6.67 3.33 18.09
C LEU A 36 -7.69 2.58 17.25
N ASP A 37 -7.67 2.76 15.93
CA ASP A 37 -8.55 2.07 14.99
C ASP A 37 -8.27 0.56 14.98
N ASP A 38 -7.00 0.15 14.94
CA ASP A 38 -6.56 -1.24 15.03
C ASP A 38 -6.95 -1.90 16.37
N SER A 39 -7.05 -1.09 17.43
CA SER A 39 -7.44 -1.54 18.77
C SER A 39 -8.95 -1.44 19.02
N THR A 40 -9.72 -1.06 18.00
CA THR A 40 -11.19 -0.91 18.11
C THR A 40 -11.85 -2.28 18.16
N GLU A 41 -12.71 -2.46 19.14
CA GLU A 41 -13.51 -3.68 19.30
C GLU A 41 -14.91 -3.48 18.72
N TYR A 42 -15.38 -4.46 17.97
CA TYR A 42 -16.72 -4.52 17.39
C TYR A 42 -17.51 -5.62 18.08
N ASN A 43 -18.49 -5.23 18.91
CA ASN A 43 -19.30 -6.17 19.68
C ASN A 43 -20.72 -6.27 19.10
N GLU A 44 -21.06 -7.42 18.51
CA GLU A 44 -22.38 -7.66 17.96
C GLU A 44 -23.45 -7.51 19.05
N VAL A 45 -24.53 -6.80 18.73
CA VAL A 45 -25.62 -6.46 19.64
C VAL A 45 -26.97 -6.82 19.05
N ASP A 46 -27.89 -7.30 19.92
CA ASP A 46 -29.29 -7.63 19.56
C ASP A 46 -30.24 -6.46 19.87
N ARG A 47 -29.88 -5.27 19.38
CA ARG A 47 -30.71 -4.06 19.45
C ARG A 47 -30.81 -3.39 18.08
N ALA A 48 -31.67 -2.40 17.95
CA ALA A 48 -31.66 -1.56 16.75
C ALA A 48 -30.34 -0.78 16.59
N ALA A 49 -29.94 -0.58 15.35
CA ALA A 49 -28.78 0.21 15.00
C ALA A 49 -28.92 1.66 15.45
N GLU A 50 -27.88 2.20 16.04
CA GLU A 50 -27.77 3.58 16.51
C GLU A 50 -26.63 4.30 15.76
N ASP A 51 -26.59 5.61 15.86
CA ASP A 51 -25.49 6.41 15.33
C ASP A 51 -24.18 5.99 15.99
N GLY A 52 -23.12 5.78 15.18
CA GLY A 52 -21.82 5.27 15.61
C GLY A 52 -21.64 3.76 15.54
N ASP A 53 -22.72 2.98 15.39
CA ASP A 53 -22.62 1.52 15.24
C ASP A 53 -22.01 1.12 13.88
N MET A 54 -21.33 -0.01 13.85
CA MET A 54 -20.96 -0.71 12.62
C MET A 54 -22.11 -1.64 12.23
N VAL A 55 -22.61 -1.51 11.00
CA VAL A 55 -23.61 -2.40 10.43
C VAL A 55 -23.03 -3.14 9.24
N ASN A 56 -23.26 -4.45 9.17
CA ASN A 56 -23.03 -5.22 7.97
C ASN A 56 -24.33 -5.30 7.19
N ILE A 57 -24.30 -4.95 5.91
CA ILE A 57 -25.47 -4.91 5.04
C ILE A 57 -25.28 -5.71 3.76
N THR A 58 -26.41 -6.14 3.21
CA THR A 58 -26.52 -6.61 1.82
C THR A 58 -27.56 -5.74 1.14
N TYR A 59 -27.25 -5.24 -0.06
CA TYR A 59 -28.18 -4.41 -0.82
C TYR A 59 -28.21 -4.76 -2.30
N SER A 60 -29.34 -4.46 -2.92
CA SER A 60 -29.52 -4.49 -4.37
C SER A 60 -30.32 -3.26 -4.81
N SER A 61 -29.89 -2.63 -5.88
CA SER A 61 -30.55 -1.43 -6.42
C SER A 61 -30.94 -1.65 -7.88
N THR A 62 -32.05 -1.04 -8.26
CA THR A 62 -32.51 -0.99 -9.66
C THR A 62 -32.76 0.45 -10.09
N MET A 63 -32.53 0.72 -11.36
CA MET A 63 -32.85 1.98 -12.02
C MET A 63 -33.90 1.69 -13.12
N ASP A 64 -35.05 2.35 -13.03
CA ASP A 64 -36.19 2.07 -13.93
C ASP A 64 -36.58 0.58 -13.99
N GLY A 65 -36.30 -0.18 -12.92
CA GLY A 65 -36.59 -1.60 -12.78
C GLY A 65 -35.55 -2.54 -13.41
N GLU A 66 -34.42 -2.02 -13.84
CA GLU A 66 -33.29 -2.80 -14.37
C GLU A 66 -32.07 -2.69 -13.44
N ASP A 67 -31.32 -3.79 -13.31
CA ASP A 67 -30.06 -3.82 -12.58
C ASP A 67 -29.00 -3.00 -13.32
N PHE A 68 -28.09 -2.39 -12.59
CA PHE A 68 -26.96 -1.63 -13.16
C PHE A 68 -25.65 -1.98 -12.44
N ASP A 69 -24.54 -1.71 -13.10
CA ASP A 69 -23.22 -1.99 -12.56
C ASP A 69 -22.93 -1.13 -11.32
N GLY A 70 -22.43 -1.76 -10.26
CA GLY A 70 -22.24 -1.10 -8.96
C GLY A 70 -23.52 -0.93 -8.11
N GLY A 71 -24.69 -1.38 -8.62
CA GLY A 71 -25.98 -1.27 -7.92
C GLY A 71 -26.21 -2.29 -6.79
N SER A 72 -25.27 -3.21 -6.51
CA SER A 72 -25.46 -4.23 -5.47
C SER A 72 -24.16 -4.49 -4.70
N GLY A 73 -24.30 -4.91 -3.44
CA GLY A 73 -23.21 -5.34 -2.58
C GLY A 73 -23.67 -6.35 -1.54
N GLU A 74 -22.81 -7.30 -1.23
CA GLU A 74 -23.00 -8.30 -0.19
C GLU A 74 -21.93 -8.13 0.89
N ASP A 75 -22.30 -8.33 2.16
CA ASP A 75 -21.38 -8.24 3.31
C ASP A 75 -20.60 -6.90 3.40
N VAL A 76 -21.29 -5.80 3.13
CA VAL A 76 -20.71 -4.45 3.17
C VAL A 76 -20.77 -3.89 4.58
N ASP A 77 -19.64 -3.53 5.16
CA ASP A 77 -19.54 -2.91 6.48
C ASP A 77 -19.65 -1.39 6.38
N ILE A 78 -20.52 -0.78 7.18
CA ILE A 78 -20.76 0.65 7.23
C ILE A 78 -20.79 1.10 8.68
N GLN A 79 -19.93 2.05 9.05
CA GLN A 79 -20.07 2.73 10.34
C GLN A 79 -20.99 3.94 10.19
N LEU A 80 -22.12 3.88 10.89
CA LEU A 80 -23.15 4.94 10.86
C LEU A 80 -22.61 6.22 11.49
N GLY A 81 -22.84 7.37 10.86
CA GLY A 81 -22.38 8.67 11.34
C GLY A 81 -20.91 9.00 11.03
N ALA A 82 -20.17 8.10 10.43
CA ALA A 82 -18.73 8.32 10.11
C ALA A 82 -18.49 9.00 8.77
N GLY A 83 -19.52 9.23 7.95
CA GLY A 83 -19.41 9.90 6.65
C GLY A 83 -18.83 9.02 5.53
N TYR A 84 -18.68 7.71 5.73
CA TYR A 84 -18.11 6.80 4.72
C TYR A 84 -18.94 6.68 3.45
N LEU A 85 -20.24 7.02 3.54
CA LEU A 85 -21.16 6.99 2.40
C LEU A 85 -21.29 8.34 1.67
N GLU A 86 -20.54 9.36 2.04
CA GLU A 86 -20.56 10.63 1.31
C GLU A 86 -20.12 10.42 -0.14
N GLY A 87 -20.96 10.82 -1.09
CA GLY A 87 -20.74 10.61 -2.51
C GLY A 87 -21.02 9.19 -3.03
N ASP A 88 -21.48 8.25 -2.17
CA ASP A 88 -21.87 6.90 -2.55
C ASP A 88 -23.37 6.81 -2.91
N ILE A 89 -23.77 5.78 -3.68
CA ILE A 89 -25.19 5.55 -4.04
C ILE A 89 -26.07 5.33 -2.82
N LEU A 90 -25.51 4.92 -1.68
CA LEU A 90 -26.18 4.69 -0.42
C LEU A 90 -26.12 5.88 0.55
N GLN A 91 -25.61 7.05 0.13
CA GLN A 91 -25.44 8.21 1.00
C GLN A 91 -26.70 8.52 1.82
N ASP A 92 -27.88 8.53 1.19
CA ASP A 92 -29.14 8.85 1.84
C ASP A 92 -29.75 7.65 2.59
N ALA A 93 -29.17 6.43 2.44
CA ALA A 93 -29.65 5.24 3.13
C ALA A 93 -29.29 5.26 4.62
N GLU A 94 -28.18 5.87 5.01
CA GLU A 94 -27.63 5.84 6.36
C GLU A 94 -28.68 6.23 7.42
N SER A 95 -29.36 7.33 7.22
CA SER A 95 -30.42 7.81 8.13
C SER A 95 -31.62 6.85 8.23
N GLN A 96 -31.80 5.97 7.25
CA GLN A 96 -32.88 4.99 7.19
C GLN A 96 -32.50 3.63 7.79
N ILE A 97 -31.19 3.36 7.92
CA ILE A 97 -30.64 2.18 8.59
C ILE A 97 -30.72 2.34 10.11
N ILE A 98 -30.56 3.56 10.63
CA ILE A 98 -30.75 3.83 12.06
C ILE A 98 -32.15 3.37 12.49
N GLY A 99 -32.17 2.54 13.52
CA GLY A 99 -33.42 1.94 14.04
C GLY A 99 -33.76 0.56 13.46
N MET A 100 -33.06 0.09 12.42
CA MET A 100 -33.17 -1.27 11.92
C MET A 100 -32.38 -2.25 12.80
N LYS A 101 -32.85 -3.52 12.83
CA LYS A 101 -32.14 -4.62 13.51
C LYS A 101 -31.57 -5.61 12.54
N ALA A 102 -30.65 -6.44 13.03
CA ALA A 102 -30.18 -7.60 12.27
C ALA A 102 -31.36 -8.43 11.76
N GLY A 103 -31.36 -8.75 10.47
CA GLY A 103 -32.41 -9.45 9.75
C GLY A 103 -33.53 -8.57 9.18
N ASP A 104 -33.59 -7.28 9.51
CA ASP A 104 -34.55 -6.36 8.92
C ASP A 104 -34.18 -6.03 7.47
N THR A 105 -35.20 -6.03 6.61
CA THR A 105 -35.09 -5.63 5.20
C THR A 105 -35.99 -4.42 4.95
N LYS A 106 -35.47 -3.45 4.18
CA LYS A 106 -36.19 -2.23 3.82
C LYS A 106 -36.00 -1.91 2.34
N GLU A 107 -37.11 -1.55 1.70
CA GLU A 107 -37.11 -0.93 0.37
C GLU A 107 -37.14 0.60 0.52
N MET A 108 -36.32 1.28 -0.26
CA MET A 108 -36.23 2.72 -0.22
C MET A 108 -35.92 3.30 -1.62
N ASP A 109 -36.47 4.48 -1.88
CA ASP A 109 -36.15 5.25 -3.08
C ASP A 109 -35.05 6.24 -2.70
N LEU A 110 -33.90 6.17 -3.38
CA LEU A 110 -32.76 7.05 -3.18
C LEU A 110 -32.43 7.80 -4.48
N THR A 111 -31.64 8.86 -4.36
CA THR A 111 -31.10 9.58 -5.49
C THR A 111 -29.58 9.51 -5.42
N ILE A 112 -28.96 9.08 -6.51
CA ILE A 112 -27.49 9.03 -6.60
C ILE A 112 -26.98 10.47 -6.50
N PRO A 113 -25.97 10.75 -5.67
CA PRO A 113 -25.41 12.09 -5.51
C PRO A 113 -24.92 12.70 -6.83
N GLU A 114 -24.99 14.02 -6.94
CA GLU A 114 -24.50 14.75 -8.13
C GLU A 114 -22.96 14.68 -8.27
N ASP A 115 -22.25 14.40 -7.20
CA ASP A 115 -20.80 14.26 -7.11
C ASP A 115 -20.34 12.78 -7.11
N TYR A 116 -21.22 11.86 -7.52
CA TYR A 116 -20.87 10.46 -7.67
C TYR A 116 -19.76 10.30 -8.72
N TYR A 117 -18.59 9.80 -8.28
CA TYR A 117 -17.37 9.84 -9.08
C TYR A 117 -17.06 8.54 -9.85
N PHE A 118 -17.78 7.44 -9.58
CA PHE A 118 -17.54 6.18 -10.28
C PHE A 118 -18.12 6.16 -11.69
N ASP A 119 -19.28 6.80 -11.89
CA ASP A 119 -19.92 6.92 -13.18
C ASP A 119 -20.78 8.20 -13.26
N ASP A 120 -20.26 9.22 -13.92
CA ASP A 120 -20.94 10.53 -14.10
C ASP A 120 -22.32 10.41 -14.75
N THR A 121 -22.59 9.30 -15.49
CA THR A 121 -23.88 9.08 -16.16
C THR A 121 -24.99 8.69 -15.18
N LEU A 122 -24.63 8.21 -14.00
CA LEU A 122 -25.55 7.81 -12.93
C LEU A 122 -25.89 8.94 -11.97
N ALA A 123 -25.09 10.02 -11.95
CA ALA A 123 -25.27 11.15 -11.06
C ALA A 123 -26.70 11.76 -11.19
N GLY A 124 -27.34 12.02 -10.04
CA GLY A 124 -28.68 12.57 -9.98
C GLY A 124 -29.82 11.61 -10.38
N GLN A 125 -29.54 10.37 -10.73
CA GLN A 125 -30.57 9.39 -11.09
C GLN A 125 -31.25 8.83 -9.85
N SER A 126 -32.55 8.51 -10.00
CA SER A 126 -33.33 7.86 -8.95
C SER A 126 -33.19 6.35 -9.02
N ILE A 127 -32.96 5.71 -7.88
CA ILE A 127 -32.83 4.26 -7.73
C ILE A 127 -33.77 3.72 -6.67
N GLN A 128 -34.16 2.47 -6.85
CA GLN A 128 -34.87 1.70 -5.80
C GLN A 128 -33.87 0.74 -5.18
N VAL A 129 -33.70 0.84 -3.86
CA VAL A 129 -32.75 0.03 -3.09
C VAL A 129 -33.53 -0.90 -2.17
N THR A 130 -33.21 -2.18 -2.22
CA THR A 130 -33.60 -3.16 -1.21
C THR A 130 -32.38 -3.46 -0.36
N LEU A 131 -32.42 -3.11 0.93
CA LEU A 131 -31.30 -3.24 1.86
C LEU A 131 -31.70 -4.14 3.04
N THR A 132 -30.85 -5.08 3.37
CA THR A 132 -30.97 -5.96 4.55
C THR A 132 -29.80 -5.68 5.50
N VAL A 133 -30.09 -5.46 6.76
CA VAL A 133 -29.07 -5.40 7.82
C VAL A 133 -28.74 -6.82 8.25
N ASN A 134 -27.51 -7.26 8.06
CA ASN A 134 -27.05 -8.60 8.43
C ASN A 134 -26.69 -8.66 9.92
N THR A 135 -25.87 -7.70 10.39
CA THR A 135 -25.46 -7.57 11.78
C THR A 135 -25.42 -6.10 12.22
N VAL A 136 -25.53 -5.88 13.51
CA VAL A 136 -25.29 -4.58 14.16
C VAL A 136 -24.26 -4.79 15.25
N SER A 137 -23.19 -3.99 15.23
CA SER A 137 -22.11 -4.06 16.21
C SER A 137 -21.84 -2.70 16.85
N GLU A 138 -21.76 -2.67 18.17
CA GLU A 138 -21.30 -1.51 18.91
C GLU A 138 -19.81 -1.33 18.70
N VAL A 139 -19.39 -0.10 18.37
CA VAL A 139 -18.00 0.25 18.11
C VAL A 139 -17.38 0.79 19.39
N ASN A 140 -16.40 0.07 19.93
CA ASN A 140 -15.66 0.45 21.13
C ASN A 140 -14.22 0.85 20.76
N ARG A 141 -14.06 2.09 20.27
CA ARG A 141 -12.75 2.68 19.98
C ARG A 141 -12.13 3.17 21.27
N PRO A 142 -10.92 2.72 21.65
CA PRO A 142 -10.29 3.17 22.89
C PRO A 142 -9.94 4.66 22.84
N GLU A 143 -9.84 5.28 24.01
CA GLU A 143 -9.29 6.61 24.15
C GLU A 143 -7.78 6.53 24.39
N LEU A 144 -7.03 7.53 23.88
CA LEU A 144 -5.60 7.63 24.13
C LEU A 144 -5.34 8.07 25.57
N THR A 145 -5.06 7.11 26.44
CA THR A 145 -4.75 7.31 27.85
C THR A 145 -3.42 6.65 28.22
N ASP A 146 -2.82 7.04 29.34
CA ASP A 146 -1.61 6.38 29.84
C ASP A 146 -1.82 4.88 30.06
N GLU A 147 -3.02 4.49 30.54
CA GLU A 147 -3.38 3.08 30.75
C GLU A 147 -3.45 2.31 29.41
N PHE A 148 -4.03 2.92 28.37
CA PHE A 148 -4.09 2.33 27.03
C PHE A 148 -2.66 2.17 26.47
N VAL A 149 -1.84 3.22 26.53
CA VAL A 149 -0.45 3.20 26.05
C VAL A 149 0.36 2.11 26.74
N ALA A 150 0.25 1.98 28.07
CA ALA A 150 0.92 0.93 28.82
C ALA A 150 0.43 -0.49 28.48
N SER A 151 -0.77 -0.64 27.91
CA SER A 151 -1.30 -1.94 27.48
C SER A 151 -0.79 -2.40 26.12
N ILE A 152 -0.37 -1.47 25.25
CA ILE A 152 0.01 -1.74 23.86
C ILE A 152 1.50 -1.51 23.57
N SER A 153 2.25 -0.94 24.51
CA SER A 153 3.64 -0.54 24.32
C SER A 153 4.45 -0.70 25.62
N ASP A 154 5.75 -0.45 25.54
CA ASP A 154 6.66 -0.43 26.69
C ASP A 154 6.68 0.93 27.41
N PHE A 155 5.79 1.87 27.07
CA PHE A 155 5.73 3.21 27.66
C PHE A 155 4.61 3.32 28.69
N ASP A 156 4.87 4.08 29.75
CA ASP A 156 3.92 4.29 30.84
C ASP A 156 3.02 5.52 30.65
N THR A 157 3.34 6.39 29.67
CA THR A 157 2.62 7.66 29.45
C THR A 157 2.43 7.98 27.97
N VAL A 158 1.35 8.69 27.67
CA VAL A 158 1.05 9.23 26.33
C VAL A 158 2.19 10.11 25.81
N ASP A 159 2.77 10.95 26.65
CA ASP A 159 3.85 11.86 26.24
C ASP A 159 5.12 11.08 25.83
N ALA A 160 5.49 10.04 26.57
CA ALA A 160 6.65 9.20 26.23
C ALA A 160 6.41 8.41 24.93
N TYR A 161 5.21 7.89 24.75
CA TYR A 161 4.80 7.20 23.52
C TYR A 161 4.85 8.14 22.31
N LYS A 162 4.29 9.35 22.40
CA LYS A 162 4.34 10.35 21.31
C LYS A 162 5.77 10.77 20.98
N GLU A 163 6.64 10.91 21.97
CA GLU A 163 8.06 11.25 21.75
C GLU A 163 8.79 10.14 21.00
N ASP A 164 8.53 8.87 21.33
CA ASP A 164 9.12 7.73 20.65
C ASP A 164 8.57 7.58 19.22
N LEU A 165 7.27 7.71 19.07
CA LEU A 165 6.59 7.69 17.74
C LEU A 165 7.18 8.77 16.82
N LYS A 166 7.38 9.98 17.34
CA LYS A 166 8.03 11.05 16.59
C LYS A 166 9.44 10.67 16.12
N LYS A 167 10.25 10.09 17.01
CA LYS A 167 11.62 9.63 16.66
C LYS A 167 11.58 8.53 15.60
N THR A 168 10.64 7.62 15.69
CA THR A 168 10.45 6.54 14.73
C THR A 168 10.07 7.09 13.36
N LEU A 169 9.12 8.01 13.31
CA LEU A 169 8.71 8.68 12.06
C LEU A 169 9.86 9.52 11.44
N GLU A 170 10.61 10.25 12.27
CA GLU A 170 11.79 11.00 11.83
C GLU A 170 12.87 10.07 11.25
N ALA A 171 13.13 8.91 11.88
CA ALA A 171 14.09 7.93 11.39
C ALA A 171 13.61 7.30 10.06
N SER A 172 12.35 6.91 9.96
CA SER A 172 11.77 6.38 8.72
C SER A 172 11.79 7.40 7.58
N ALA A 173 11.51 8.66 7.88
CA ALA A 173 11.59 9.74 6.90
C ALA A 173 13.03 9.97 6.41
N GLU A 174 14.02 9.93 7.29
CA GLU A 174 15.44 10.06 6.93
C GLU A 174 15.88 8.89 6.05
N GLU A 175 15.54 7.65 6.41
CA GLU A 175 15.84 6.45 5.63
C GLU A 175 15.21 6.52 4.23
N ASN A 176 13.93 6.90 4.15
CA ASN A 176 13.26 7.09 2.86
C ASN A 176 13.91 8.20 2.01
N ASN A 177 14.31 9.31 2.64
CA ASN A 177 14.99 10.41 1.94
C ASN A 177 16.40 9.98 1.44
N GLU A 178 17.12 9.15 2.20
CA GLU A 178 18.39 8.57 1.77
C GLU A 178 18.20 7.63 0.59
N TYR A 179 17.20 6.75 0.65
CA TYR A 179 16.83 5.86 -0.45
C TYR A 179 16.47 6.64 -1.72
N MET A 180 15.64 7.67 -1.61
CA MET A 180 15.25 8.50 -2.74
C MET A 180 16.44 9.26 -3.34
N ALA A 181 17.34 9.76 -2.51
CA ALA A 181 18.56 10.41 -2.97
C ALA A 181 19.52 9.45 -3.68
N GLY A 182 19.62 8.20 -3.18
CA GLY A 182 20.39 7.13 -3.84
C GLY A 182 19.80 6.76 -5.20
N SER A 183 18.47 6.63 -5.28
CA SER A 183 17.77 6.36 -6.53
C SER A 183 17.94 7.48 -7.57
N ASP A 184 17.86 8.75 -7.14
CA ASP A 184 18.14 9.91 -8.01
C ASP A 184 19.57 9.89 -8.51
N ALA A 185 20.56 9.63 -7.64
CA ALA A 185 21.95 9.49 -8.03
C ALA A 185 22.14 8.38 -9.07
N LEU A 186 21.53 7.21 -8.86
CA LEU A 186 21.62 6.10 -9.82
C LEU A 186 21.01 6.46 -11.17
N THR A 187 19.88 7.12 -11.19
CA THR A 187 19.24 7.64 -12.41
C THR A 187 20.18 8.57 -13.17
N GLN A 188 20.82 9.50 -12.46
CA GLN A 188 21.82 10.41 -13.08
C GLN A 188 23.01 9.64 -13.67
N VAL A 189 23.49 8.58 -13.00
CA VAL A 189 24.57 7.74 -13.54
C VAL A 189 24.13 7.00 -14.79
N VAL A 190 22.91 6.47 -14.83
CA VAL A 190 22.35 5.85 -16.04
C VAL A 190 22.30 6.84 -17.19
N GLU A 191 21.79 8.05 -16.95
CA GLU A 191 21.73 9.12 -17.96
C GLU A 191 23.11 9.58 -18.45
N ASN A 192 24.10 9.62 -17.56
CA ASN A 192 25.48 9.97 -17.89
C ASN A 192 26.26 8.84 -18.60
N SER A 193 25.71 7.61 -18.60
CA SER A 193 26.32 6.44 -19.19
C SER A 193 25.94 6.29 -20.67
N THR A 194 26.75 5.57 -21.42
CA THR A 194 26.49 5.29 -22.84
C THR A 194 26.28 3.79 -23.02
N PHE A 195 25.12 3.40 -23.52
CA PHE A 195 24.79 2.01 -23.81
C PHE A 195 24.84 1.72 -25.31
N LYS A 196 25.35 0.52 -25.67
CA LYS A 196 25.45 0.01 -27.03
C LYS A 196 24.60 -1.26 -27.22
N GLY A 197 23.89 -1.63 -26.17
CA GLY A 197 23.08 -2.84 -26.06
C GLY A 197 23.25 -3.45 -24.68
N TYR A 198 22.76 -4.63 -24.50
CA TYR A 198 22.77 -5.40 -23.26
C TYR A 198 22.86 -6.91 -23.52
N PRO A 199 23.22 -7.74 -22.53
CA PRO A 199 23.13 -9.19 -22.67
C PRO A 199 21.67 -9.67 -22.73
N ASP A 200 21.36 -10.59 -23.64
CA ASP A 200 20.01 -11.13 -23.78
C ASP A 200 19.51 -11.85 -22.52
N ASN A 201 20.42 -12.53 -21.79
CA ASN A 201 20.05 -13.21 -20.55
C ASN A 201 19.62 -12.20 -19.47
N LEU A 202 20.33 -11.08 -19.31
CA LEU A 202 19.97 -10.03 -18.35
C LEU A 202 18.61 -9.40 -18.69
N TYR A 203 18.36 -9.15 -19.98
CA TYR A 203 17.04 -8.66 -20.41
C TYR A 203 15.92 -9.64 -20.04
N ASN A 204 16.14 -10.94 -20.25
CA ASN A 204 15.15 -11.94 -19.89
C ASN A 204 14.93 -12.04 -18.37
N GLU A 205 15.99 -11.97 -17.57
CA GLU A 205 15.91 -11.94 -16.11
C GLU A 205 15.11 -10.72 -15.60
N CYS A 206 15.40 -9.53 -16.13
CA CYS A 206 14.65 -8.32 -15.81
C CYS A 206 13.18 -8.39 -16.29
N LYS A 207 12.93 -9.00 -17.46
CA LYS A 207 11.58 -9.19 -17.97
C LYS A 207 10.78 -10.13 -17.09
N ASP A 208 11.37 -11.25 -16.68
CA ASP A 208 10.72 -12.22 -15.78
C ASP A 208 10.40 -11.56 -14.42
N LEU A 209 11.30 -10.72 -13.88
CA LEU A 209 11.05 -9.98 -12.65
C LEU A 209 9.92 -8.94 -12.83
N TYR A 210 9.92 -8.20 -13.93
CA TYR A 210 8.86 -7.25 -14.27
C TYR A 210 7.51 -7.93 -14.32
N ASP A 211 7.42 -9.08 -15.01
CA ASP A 211 6.17 -9.84 -15.14
C ASP A 211 5.68 -10.38 -13.80
N GLN A 212 6.59 -10.94 -12.97
CA GLN A 212 6.24 -11.43 -11.64
C GLN A 212 5.74 -10.31 -10.73
N THR A 213 6.38 -9.15 -10.77
CA THR A 213 5.98 -8.00 -9.96
C THR A 213 4.58 -7.50 -10.36
N ASN A 214 4.32 -7.37 -11.66
CA ASN A 214 3.01 -6.96 -12.16
C ASN A 214 1.92 -7.99 -11.85
N GLN A 215 2.23 -9.28 -11.94
CA GLN A 215 1.30 -10.36 -11.57
C GLN A 215 0.95 -10.29 -10.08
N ALA A 216 1.95 -10.16 -9.21
CA ALA A 216 1.72 -10.04 -7.76
C ALA A 216 0.90 -8.79 -7.41
N TYR A 217 1.15 -7.68 -8.09
CA TYR A 217 0.40 -6.44 -7.91
C TYR A 217 -1.06 -6.58 -8.37
N ALA A 218 -1.30 -7.24 -9.52
CA ALA A 218 -2.64 -7.54 -10.00
C ALA A 218 -3.42 -8.40 -9.02
N GLU A 219 -2.80 -9.48 -8.52
CA GLU A 219 -3.41 -10.38 -7.55
C GLU A 219 -3.78 -9.65 -6.24
N MET A 220 -2.92 -8.76 -5.76
CA MET A 220 -3.18 -7.93 -4.58
C MET A 220 -4.40 -7.01 -4.76
N LEU A 221 -4.60 -6.48 -5.98
CA LEU A 221 -5.72 -5.60 -6.31
C LEU A 221 -6.98 -6.35 -6.75
N GLY A 222 -6.92 -7.67 -6.97
CA GLY A 222 -8.01 -8.45 -7.54
C GLY A 222 -8.32 -8.11 -9.01
N LEU A 223 -7.31 -7.62 -9.76
CA LEU A 223 -7.39 -7.21 -11.16
C LEU A 223 -6.71 -8.23 -12.08
N ASP A 224 -7.00 -8.15 -13.37
CA ASP A 224 -6.21 -8.84 -14.40
C ASP A 224 -5.00 -7.96 -14.79
N VAL A 225 -3.83 -8.57 -14.99
CA VAL A 225 -2.62 -7.83 -15.41
C VAL A 225 -2.87 -7.01 -16.68
N SER A 226 -3.68 -7.52 -17.61
CA SER A 226 -4.04 -6.84 -18.86
C SER A 226 -4.81 -5.53 -18.66
N ASP A 227 -5.39 -5.30 -17.48
CA ASP A 227 -6.15 -4.07 -17.19
C ASP A 227 -5.26 -2.83 -16.99
N PHE A 228 -3.98 -3.06 -16.66
CA PHE A 228 -3.01 -1.97 -16.41
C PHE A 228 -1.64 -2.18 -17.08
N GLU A 229 -1.43 -3.29 -17.79
CA GLU A 229 -0.23 -3.47 -18.61
C GLU A 229 -0.19 -2.42 -19.73
N GLY A 230 0.98 -1.79 -19.87
CA GLY A 230 1.25 -0.90 -20.98
C GLY A 230 1.36 -1.62 -22.34
N THR A 231 1.63 -0.86 -23.38
CA THR A 231 1.94 -1.40 -24.70
C THR A 231 3.26 -2.18 -24.69
N ASP A 232 3.47 -3.08 -25.65
CA ASP A 232 4.73 -3.82 -25.80
C ASP A 232 5.97 -2.89 -25.83
N GLU A 233 5.82 -1.68 -26.35
CA GLU A 233 6.90 -0.68 -26.42
C GLU A 233 7.18 -0.07 -25.05
N GLU A 234 6.15 0.20 -24.24
CA GLU A 234 6.28 0.70 -22.88
C GLU A 234 6.87 -0.37 -21.94
N ILE A 235 6.39 -1.60 -22.04
CA ILE A 235 6.94 -2.75 -21.31
C ILE A 235 8.42 -2.93 -21.65
N LYS A 236 8.78 -2.91 -22.92
CA LYS A 236 10.16 -3.02 -23.37
C LYS A 236 11.03 -1.90 -22.78
N ALA A 237 10.54 -0.65 -22.81
CA ALA A 237 11.27 0.50 -22.27
C ALA A 237 11.49 0.38 -20.76
N ALA A 238 10.47 -0.09 -20.01
CA ALA A 238 10.58 -0.34 -18.58
C ALA A 238 11.63 -1.42 -18.26
N VAL A 239 11.59 -2.54 -18.98
CA VAL A 239 12.56 -3.63 -18.80
C VAL A 239 13.97 -3.17 -19.19
N GLU A 240 14.13 -2.41 -20.29
CA GLU A 240 15.44 -1.83 -20.68
C GLU A 240 15.99 -0.88 -19.61
N SER A 241 15.13 -0.11 -18.92
CA SER A 241 15.54 0.74 -17.78
C SER A 241 16.11 -0.10 -16.65
N MET A 242 15.43 -1.19 -16.26
CA MET A 242 15.91 -2.12 -15.23
C MET A 242 17.27 -2.72 -15.61
N VAL A 243 17.42 -3.12 -16.87
CA VAL A 243 18.68 -3.67 -17.40
C VAL A 243 19.82 -2.66 -17.31
N TYR A 244 19.59 -1.39 -17.69
CA TYR A 244 20.62 -0.36 -17.66
C TYR A 244 21.02 0.00 -16.23
N GLU A 245 20.08 0.04 -15.31
CA GLU A 245 20.36 0.23 -13.89
C GLU A 245 21.22 -0.90 -13.32
N ASP A 246 20.87 -2.16 -13.60
CA ASP A 246 21.64 -3.34 -13.15
C ASP A 246 23.06 -3.30 -13.70
N MET A 247 23.21 -2.99 -15.00
CA MET A 247 24.52 -2.85 -15.63
C MET A 247 25.37 -1.75 -14.99
N VAL A 248 24.77 -0.64 -14.58
CA VAL A 248 25.44 0.47 -13.88
C VAL A 248 25.86 0.04 -12.47
N VAL A 249 24.93 -0.52 -11.68
CA VAL A 249 25.19 -1.01 -10.32
C VAL A 249 26.34 -2.01 -10.32
N THR A 250 26.25 -3.05 -11.14
CA THR A 250 27.30 -4.06 -11.28
C THR A 250 28.63 -3.47 -11.69
N SER A 251 28.63 -2.50 -12.64
CA SER A 251 29.87 -1.86 -13.10
C SER A 251 30.53 -1.00 -12.03
N ILE A 252 29.75 -0.29 -11.20
CA ILE A 252 30.26 0.48 -10.06
C ILE A 252 30.78 -0.49 -9.00
N ALA A 253 30.02 -1.53 -8.65
CA ALA A 253 30.41 -2.53 -7.66
C ALA A 253 31.74 -3.20 -8.02
N GLU A 254 31.92 -3.63 -9.27
CA GLU A 254 33.20 -4.18 -9.77
C GLU A 254 34.35 -3.18 -9.61
N LYS A 255 34.12 -1.91 -9.99
CA LYS A 255 35.16 -0.87 -9.99
C LYS A 255 35.58 -0.45 -8.59
N GLU A 256 34.61 -0.35 -7.67
CA GLU A 256 34.84 0.03 -6.27
C GLU A 256 35.09 -1.18 -5.37
N LYS A 257 34.94 -2.42 -5.88
CA LYS A 257 35.09 -3.69 -5.16
C LYS A 257 34.08 -3.84 -4.05
N ILE A 258 32.88 -3.36 -4.29
CA ILE A 258 31.72 -3.55 -3.40
C ILE A 258 31.19 -4.96 -3.61
N THR A 259 30.97 -5.69 -2.52
CA THR A 259 30.39 -7.04 -2.54
C THR A 259 29.42 -7.20 -1.37
N VAL A 260 28.50 -8.11 -1.50
CA VAL A 260 27.63 -8.59 -0.41
C VAL A 260 28.17 -9.96 0.02
N SER A 261 28.39 -10.13 1.31
CA SER A 261 28.82 -11.41 1.89
C SER A 261 27.62 -12.27 2.32
N ASP A 262 27.85 -13.57 2.48
CA ASP A 262 26.83 -14.46 3.03
C ASP A 262 26.39 -14.06 4.45
N ASP A 263 27.31 -13.50 5.25
CA ASP A 263 26.99 -13.02 6.60
C ASP A 263 26.06 -11.80 6.55
N GLU A 264 26.29 -10.85 5.65
CA GLU A 264 25.39 -9.69 5.45
C GLU A 264 24.01 -10.11 4.97
N TYR A 265 23.94 -11.05 4.03
CA TYR A 265 22.68 -11.65 3.60
C TYR A 265 21.93 -12.29 4.78
N THR A 266 22.61 -13.13 5.56
CA THR A 266 21.99 -13.81 6.69
C THR A 266 21.47 -12.81 7.72
N GLN A 267 22.25 -11.78 8.06
CA GLN A 267 21.82 -10.72 8.97
C GLN A 267 20.60 -9.95 8.44
N TYR A 268 20.59 -9.63 7.15
CA TYR A 268 19.45 -8.96 6.54
C TYR A 268 18.18 -9.81 6.68
N VAL A 269 18.25 -11.08 6.32
CA VAL A 269 17.09 -11.98 6.41
C VAL A 269 16.63 -12.13 7.85
N GLU A 270 17.54 -12.40 8.79
CA GLU A 270 17.21 -12.58 10.22
C GLU A 270 16.54 -11.34 10.81
N ASN A 271 17.01 -10.14 10.46
CA ASN A 271 16.46 -8.88 10.97
C ASN A 271 15.09 -8.53 10.38
N ASN A 272 14.72 -9.12 9.23
CA ASN A 272 13.48 -8.78 8.52
C ASN A 272 12.44 -9.92 8.53
N LEU A 273 12.68 -11.04 9.20
CA LEU A 273 11.74 -12.17 9.25
C LEU A 273 10.34 -11.75 9.70
N ASP A 274 10.25 -10.95 10.77
CA ASP A 274 8.98 -10.46 11.30
C ASP A 274 8.24 -9.56 10.30
N THR A 275 8.97 -8.72 9.56
CA THR A 275 8.42 -7.83 8.52
C THR A 275 7.80 -8.62 7.37
N TYR A 276 8.40 -9.77 7.03
CA TYR A 276 7.89 -10.67 6.00
C TYR A 276 6.87 -11.69 6.55
N GLY A 277 6.55 -11.65 7.84
CA GLY A 277 5.65 -12.60 8.50
C GLY A 277 6.18 -14.03 8.53
N MET A 278 7.51 -14.20 8.54
CA MET A 278 8.19 -15.51 8.46
C MET A 278 8.87 -15.85 9.78
N SER A 279 8.94 -17.15 10.05
CA SER A 279 9.47 -17.67 11.31
C SER A 279 10.94 -18.10 11.25
N SER A 280 11.50 -18.23 10.04
CA SER A 280 12.86 -18.72 9.84
C SER A 280 13.47 -18.33 8.49
N VAL A 281 14.81 -18.29 8.44
CA VAL A 281 15.56 -18.09 7.19
C VAL A 281 15.21 -19.15 6.13
N GLU A 282 14.97 -20.40 6.54
CA GLU A 282 14.61 -21.51 5.64
C GLU A 282 13.25 -21.26 4.95
N GLU A 283 12.29 -20.72 5.69
CA GLU A 283 10.99 -20.30 5.16
C GLU A 283 11.14 -19.13 4.18
N PHE A 284 11.94 -18.13 4.53
CA PHE A 284 12.26 -17.01 3.67
C PHE A 284 12.90 -17.46 2.35
N GLU A 285 13.94 -18.34 2.39
CA GLU A 285 14.63 -18.87 1.21
C GLU A 285 13.75 -19.76 0.34
N SER A 286 12.65 -20.31 0.88
CA SER A 286 11.67 -21.05 0.09
C SER A 286 10.79 -20.16 -0.78
N THR A 287 10.67 -18.88 -0.41
CA THR A 287 9.82 -17.88 -1.07
C THR A 287 10.64 -16.92 -1.92
N TYR A 288 11.76 -16.46 -1.39
CA TYR A 288 12.63 -15.47 -2.02
C TYR A 288 13.97 -16.06 -2.45
N SER A 289 14.38 -15.73 -3.67
CA SER A 289 15.69 -16.12 -4.18
C SER A 289 16.80 -15.42 -3.42
N LYS A 290 17.77 -16.17 -2.92
CA LYS A 290 18.97 -15.60 -2.30
C LYS A 290 19.70 -14.64 -3.24
N GLU A 291 19.79 -15.00 -4.52
CA GLU A 291 20.45 -14.18 -5.54
C GLU A 291 19.78 -12.83 -5.69
N SER A 292 18.45 -12.77 -5.78
CA SER A 292 17.69 -11.53 -5.89
C SER A 292 17.87 -10.61 -4.68
N VAL A 293 17.89 -11.18 -3.47
CA VAL A 293 18.12 -10.41 -2.24
C VAL A 293 19.56 -9.88 -2.17
N MET A 294 20.55 -10.68 -2.59
CA MET A 294 21.93 -10.23 -2.65
C MET A 294 22.15 -9.12 -3.68
N ASP A 295 21.43 -9.16 -4.80
CA ASP A 295 21.46 -8.11 -5.82
C ASP A 295 20.84 -6.80 -5.31
N GLU A 296 19.74 -6.89 -4.54
CA GLU A 296 19.11 -5.74 -3.87
C GLU A 296 20.05 -5.11 -2.84
N LEU A 297 20.67 -5.91 -1.97
CA LEU A 297 21.68 -5.46 -1.02
C LEU A 297 22.91 -4.85 -1.71
N LEU A 298 23.30 -5.38 -2.86
CA LEU A 298 24.38 -4.80 -3.65
C LEU A 298 23.98 -3.42 -4.20
N ARG A 299 22.76 -3.28 -4.67
CA ARG A 299 22.20 -2.00 -5.17
C ARG A 299 22.21 -0.95 -4.06
N GLU A 300 21.71 -1.28 -2.87
CA GLU A 300 21.73 -0.39 -1.70
C GLU A 300 23.16 0.06 -1.33
N LYS A 301 24.12 -0.85 -1.37
CA LYS A 301 25.53 -0.53 -1.08
C LYS A 301 26.19 0.37 -2.13
N VAL A 302 25.68 0.37 -3.34
CA VAL A 302 26.21 1.18 -4.45
C VAL A 302 25.57 2.57 -4.46
N GLN A 303 24.33 2.71 -4.06
CA GLN A 303 23.62 3.98 -3.89
C GLN A 303 24.17 4.81 -2.74
#